data_c29de2e4a74a2802ea6e7f0be5a27261
#
_entry.id   c29de2e4a74a2802ea6e7f0be5a27261
#
_cell.length_a   1.000
_cell.length_b   1.000
_cell.length_c   1.000
_cell.angle_alpha   90.00
_cell.angle_beta   90.00
_cell.angle_gamma   90.00
#
_symmetry.space_group_name_H-M   'P 1'
#
loop_
_entity.id
_entity.type
_entity.pdbx_description
1 polymer ?
#
loop_
_entity_poly.entity_id
_entity_poly.type
_entity_poly.pdbx_seq_one_letter_code
_entity_poly.pdbx_strand_id
1 'polypeptide(L)'
;MTVSLPMVTAWLDGEVPDSASIWGWRCFQLGLFLLPSSALLGGLLLFPALILGSLGRARPFWRDPWNAPLLLAGSLMVVGCFGSYSGVLAWVGLGNWIPFFWGFWGFQPYLALPQSRRRSSLWLVAGS
;
A
#
# COMPACT_ATOMS: atom_id res chain seq x y z
N MET A 1 6.12 -12.64 -31.28
CA MET A 1 6.94 -12.71 -30.06
C MET A 1 6.13 -13.42 -28.99
N THR A 2 6.37 -14.71 -28.78
CA THR A 2 5.74 -15.48 -27.71
C THR A 2 6.51 -15.21 -26.42
N VAL A 3 5.96 -14.41 -25.54
CA VAL A 3 6.53 -14.19 -24.21
C VAL A 3 6.34 -15.50 -23.43
N SER A 4 7.43 -16.17 -23.11
CA SER A 4 7.39 -17.44 -22.38
C SER A 4 6.95 -17.21 -20.92
N LEU A 5 6.04 -18.02 -20.39
CA LEU A 5 5.57 -17.99 -19.00
C LEU A 5 6.70 -17.85 -17.97
N PRO A 6 7.86 -18.58 -18.07
CA PRO A 6 8.96 -18.41 -17.11
C PRO A 6 9.62 -17.04 -17.18
N MET A 7 9.55 -16.34 -18.31
CA MET A 7 10.09 -14.99 -18.44
C MET A 7 9.20 -13.96 -17.72
N VAL A 8 7.88 -14.15 -17.77
CA VAL A 8 6.92 -13.30 -17.04
C VAL A 8 7.03 -13.52 -15.54
N THR A 9 7.16 -14.77 -15.08
CA THR A 9 7.33 -15.07 -13.64
C THR A 9 8.67 -14.54 -13.12
N ALA A 10 9.77 -14.69 -13.86
CA ALA A 10 11.07 -14.11 -13.49
C ALA A 10 11.04 -12.57 -13.43
N TRP A 11 10.21 -11.95 -14.27
CA TRP A 11 10.04 -10.51 -14.27
C TRP A 11 9.15 -10.04 -13.08
N LEU A 12 8.14 -10.83 -12.73
CA LEU A 12 7.30 -10.61 -11.55
C LEU A 12 8.05 -10.85 -10.24
N ASP A 13 8.88 -11.90 -10.22
CA ASP A 13 9.61 -12.35 -9.02
C ASP A 13 10.90 -11.56 -8.76
N GLY A 14 11.37 -10.71 -9.68
CA GLY A 14 12.60 -9.95 -9.50
C GLY A 14 12.87 -9.59 -8.04
N GLU A 15 14.06 -9.30 -7.59
CA GLU A 15 14.47 -9.14 -6.18
C GLU A 15 13.35 -8.72 -5.23
N VAL A 16 12.70 -9.73 -4.65
CA VAL A 16 11.69 -9.53 -3.59
C VAL A 16 12.46 -8.96 -2.41
N PRO A 17 12.06 -7.83 -1.84
CA PRO A 17 12.72 -7.31 -0.64
C PRO A 17 12.71 -8.36 0.46
N ASP A 18 13.85 -8.63 1.10
CA ASP A 18 14.01 -9.66 2.15
C ASP A 18 12.97 -9.56 3.28
N SER A 19 12.40 -8.38 3.48
CA SER A 19 11.37 -8.09 4.48
C SER A 19 9.95 -8.33 4.00
N ALA A 20 9.75 -8.71 2.73
CA ALA A 20 8.43 -8.84 2.12
C ALA A 20 8.09 -10.30 1.80
N SER A 21 6.85 -10.71 2.12
CA SER A 21 6.33 -11.98 1.63
C SER A 21 6.21 -11.95 0.11
N ILE A 22 6.63 -13.04 -0.57
CA ILE A 22 6.52 -13.18 -2.02
C ILE A 22 5.08 -13.04 -2.52
N TRP A 23 4.11 -13.55 -1.76
CA TRP A 23 2.70 -13.41 -2.07
C TRP A 23 2.21 -11.97 -1.91
N GLY A 24 2.64 -11.30 -0.85
CA GLY A 24 2.36 -9.88 -0.63
C GLY A 24 2.93 -9.02 -1.75
N TRP A 25 4.16 -9.32 -2.19
CA TRP A 25 4.80 -8.64 -3.31
C TRP A 25 4.04 -8.81 -4.63
N ARG A 26 3.63 -10.02 -4.96
CA ARG A 26 2.84 -10.31 -6.17
C ARG A 26 1.46 -9.61 -6.14
N CYS A 27 0.75 -9.71 -5.02
CA CYS A 27 -0.52 -9.00 -4.84
C CYS A 27 -0.35 -7.48 -4.96
N PHE A 28 0.73 -6.92 -4.43
CA PHE A 28 1.04 -5.50 -4.53
C PHE A 28 1.27 -5.06 -5.97
N GLN A 29 2.10 -5.80 -6.72
CA GLN A 29 2.39 -5.49 -8.12
C GLN A 29 1.13 -5.56 -9.01
N LEU A 30 0.37 -6.65 -8.90
CA LEU A 30 -0.88 -6.83 -9.64
C LEU A 30 -1.94 -5.80 -9.24
N GLY A 31 -2.01 -5.48 -7.95
CA GLY A 31 -2.90 -4.44 -7.45
C GLY A 31 -2.59 -3.06 -8.04
N LEU A 32 -1.31 -2.69 -8.12
CA LEU A 32 -0.88 -1.44 -8.77
C LEU A 32 -1.18 -1.43 -10.28
N PHE A 33 -1.03 -2.56 -10.96
CA PHE A 33 -1.35 -2.69 -12.39
C PHE A 33 -2.85 -2.49 -12.65
N LEU A 34 -3.70 -3.09 -11.81
CA LEU A 34 -5.16 -3.03 -11.99
C LEU A 34 -5.78 -1.75 -11.44
N LEU A 35 -5.08 -1.03 -10.56
CA LEU A 35 -5.61 0.15 -9.90
C LEU A 35 -6.13 1.23 -10.87
N PRO A 36 -5.38 1.59 -11.94
CA PRO A 36 -5.84 2.61 -12.89
C PRO A 36 -7.03 2.15 -13.74
N SER A 37 -7.08 0.85 -14.09
CA SER A 37 -8.15 0.27 -14.91
C SER A 37 -9.41 -0.03 -14.08
N SER A 38 -9.24 -0.49 -12.84
CA SER A 38 -10.33 -0.80 -11.92
C SER A 38 -9.89 -0.62 -10.47
N ALA A 39 -10.31 0.48 -9.87
CA ALA A 39 -10.00 0.79 -8.47
C ALA A 39 -10.48 -0.31 -7.50
N LEU A 40 -11.60 -0.98 -7.81
CA LEU A 40 -12.13 -2.05 -6.98
C LEU A 40 -11.22 -3.29 -7.03
N LEU A 41 -10.82 -3.75 -8.22
CA LEU A 41 -9.95 -4.92 -8.38
C LEU A 41 -8.55 -4.62 -7.85
N GLY A 42 -8.01 -3.44 -8.14
CA GLY A 42 -6.74 -2.98 -7.59
C GLY A 42 -6.76 -2.95 -6.06
N GLY A 43 -7.80 -2.36 -5.47
CA GLY A 43 -7.99 -2.31 -4.02
C GLY A 43 -8.12 -3.68 -3.39
N LEU A 44 -8.85 -4.61 -4.02
CA LEU A 44 -9.02 -5.99 -3.55
C LEU A 44 -7.69 -6.75 -3.47
N LEU A 45 -6.76 -6.50 -4.39
CA LEU A 45 -5.43 -7.10 -4.38
C LEU A 45 -4.44 -6.35 -3.46
N LEU A 46 -4.56 -5.03 -3.37
CA LEU A 46 -3.73 -4.24 -2.47
C LEU A 46 -4.05 -4.51 -1.00
N PHE A 47 -5.28 -4.89 -0.68
CA PHE A 47 -5.68 -5.16 0.70
C PHE A 47 -4.93 -6.36 1.32
N PRO A 48 -4.88 -7.58 0.71
CA PRO A 48 -4.05 -8.66 1.22
C PRO A 48 -2.54 -8.33 1.21
N ALA A 49 -2.06 -7.56 0.21
CA ALA A 49 -0.69 -7.09 0.22
C ALA A 49 -0.39 -6.21 1.44
N LEU A 50 -1.33 -5.33 1.81
CA LEU A 50 -1.25 -4.47 2.99
C LEU A 50 -1.18 -5.28 4.29
N ILE A 51 -2.04 -6.30 4.43
CA ILE A 51 -2.03 -7.20 5.60
C ILE A 51 -0.69 -7.93 5.69
N LEU A 52 -0.24 -8.57 4.60
CA LEU A 52 1.00 -9.33 4.58
C LEU A 52 2.23 -8.44 4.82
N GLY A 53 2.24 -7.22 4.27
CA GLY A 53 3.29 -6.24 4.53
C GLY A 53 3.33 -5.76 5.98
N SER A 54 2.17 -5.70 6.63
CA SER A 54 2.05 -5.31 8.04
C SER A 54 2.48 -6.41 8.99
N LEU A 55 2.13 -7.68 8.70
CA LEU A 55 2.47 -8.84 9.52
C LEU A 55 3.97 -9.15 9.54
N GLY A 56 4.68 -8.87 8.43
CA GLY A 56 6.13 -9.10 8.33
C GLY A 56 7.00 -8.08 9.10
N ARG A 57 6.41 -7.12 9.79
CA ARG A 57 7.16 -6.05 10.44
C ARG A 57 7.57 -6.37 11.87
N ALA A 58 8.87 -6.20 12.14
CA ALA A 58 9.45 -6.35 13.48
C ALA A 58 9.02 -5.23 14.46
N ARG A 59 8.66 -4.05 13.93
CA ARG A 59 8.24 -2.89 14.75
C ARG A 59 6.76 -2.60 14.57
N PRO A 60 6.00 -2.42 15.65
CA PRO A 60 4.61 -2.02 15.57
C PRO A 60 4.49 -0.58 15.01
N PHE A 61 3.38 -0.29 14.38
CA PHE A 61 3.08 1.00 13.76
C PHE A 61 3.41 2.21 14.67
N TRP A 62 3.04 2.13 15.94
CA TRP A 62 3.19 3.20 16.93
C TRP A 62 4.64 3.51 17.32
N ARG A 63 5.57 2.59 17.07
CA ARG A 63 6.99 2.74 17.43
C ARG A 63 7.89 3.09 16.25
N ASP A 64 7.31 3.19 15.07
CA ASP A 64 8.08 3.58 13.88
C ASP A 64 8.15 5.11 13.79
N PRO A 65 9.34 5.72 13.89
CA PRO A 65 9.48 7.18 13.87
C PRO A 65 9.00 7.83 12.57
N TRP A 66 8.99 7.10 11.47
CA TRP A 66 8.48 7.58 10.19
C TRP A 66 6.96 7.76 10.18
N ASN A 67 6.25 7.16 11.13
CA ASN A 67 4.81 7.33 11.28
C ASN A 67 4.42 8.52 12.16
N ALA A 68 5.38 9.17 12.81
CA ALA A 68 5.10 10.32 13.68
C ALA A 68 4.30 11.44 12.97
N PRO A 69 4.65 11.89 11.75
CA PRO A 69 3.85 12.88 11.04
C PRO A 69 2.47 12.36 10.65
N LEU A 70 2.33 11.07 10.33
CA LEU A 70 1.02 10.45 10.05
C LEU A 70 0.14 10.38 11.30
N LEU A 71 0.73 10.04 12.45
CA LEU A 71 0.04 10.04 13.75
C LEU A 71 -0.42 11.44 14.12
N LEU A 72 0.44 12.44 13.93
CA LEU A 72 0.09 13.83 14.18
C LEU A 72 -1.07 14.28 13.27
N ALA A 73 -0.99 13.99 11.97
CA ALA A 73 -2.04 14.32 11.02
C ALA A 73 -3.37 13.63 11.39
N GLY A 74 -3.33 12.34 11.72
CA GLY A 74 -4.50 11.59 12.16
C GLY A 74 -5.11 12.15 13.43
N SER A 75 -4.28 12.53 14.41
CA SER A 75 -4.74 13.16 15.66
C SER A 75 -5.42 14.50 15.41
N LEU A 76 -4.86 15.34 14.54
CA LEU A 76 -5.47 16.62 14.17
C LEU A 76 -6.79 16.42 13.41
N MET A 77 -6.89 15.40 12.55
CA MET A 77 -8.15 15.04 11.90
C MET A 77 -9.22 14.63 12.91
N VAL A 78 -8.86 13.81 13.90
CA VAL A 78 -9.78 13.41 14.98
C VAL A 78 -10.27 14.63 15.76
N VAL A 79 -9.36 15.52 16.17
CA VAL A 79 -9.71 16.77 16.85
C VAL A 79 -10.63 17.63 15.98
N GLY A 80 -10.35 17.74 14.67
CA GLY A 80 -11.18 18.45 13.70
C GLY A 80 -12.60 17.88 13.59
N CYS A 81 -12.76 16.54 13.72
CA CYS A 81 -14.08 15.91 13.70
C CYS A 81 -14.97 16.35 14.88
N PHE A 82 -14.40 16.56 16.07
CA PHE A 82 -15.16 17.06 17.23
C PHE A 82 -15.67 18.49 17.06
N GLY A 83 -14.90 19.34 16.35
CA GLY A 83 -15.30 20.72 16.04
C GLY A 83 -16.08 20.89 14.74
N SER A 84 -16.32 19.80 14.01
CA SER A 84 -16.93 19.87 12.68
C SER A 84 -18.43 20.10 12.74
N TYR A 85 -18.92 21.06 11.94
CA TYR A 85 -20.34 21.30 11.73
C TYR A 85 -21.07 20.13 11.05
N SER A 86 -20.32 19.27 10.34
CA SER A 86 -20.84 18.12 9.59
C SER A 86 -21.23 16.92 10.47
N GLY A 87 -20.96 16.95 11.77
CA GLY A 87 -21.33 15.89 12.71
C GLY A 87 -20.84 14.51 12.26
N VAL A 88 -21.76 13.56 12.07
CA VAL A 88 -21.45 12.16 11.70
C VAL A 88 -20.68 12.04 10.37
N LEU A 89 -20.91 12.93 9.40
CA LEU A 89 -20.22 12.88 8.10
C LEU A 89 -18.72 13.13 8.24
N ALA A 90 -18.28 13.91 9.20
CA ALA A 90 -16.85 14.10 9.47
C ALA A 90 -16.18 12.80 9.90
N TRP A 91 -16.84 11.99 10.71
CA TRP A 91 -16.35 10.68 11.16
C TRP A 91 -16.31 9.65 10.04
N VAL A 92 -17.30 9.67 9.13
CA VAL A 92 -17.28 8.83 7.90
C VAL A 92 -16.09 9.23 7.03
N GLY A 93 -15.85 10.54 6.86
CA GLY A 93 -14.67 11.05 6.16
C GLY A 93 -13.37 10.56 6.77
N LEU A 94 -13.24 10.65 8.11
CA LEU A 94 -12.07 10.13 8.83
C LEU A 94 -11.87 8.62 8.58
N GLY A 95 -12.96 7.83 8.63
CA GLY A 95 -12.91 6.39 8.36
C GLY A 95 -12.35 6.05 6.97
N ASN A 96 -12.63 6.88 5.97
CA ASN A 96 -12.08 6.71 4.62
C ASN A 96 -10.56 7.01 4.55
N TRP A 97 -10.01 7.81 5.45
CA TRP A 97 -8.59 8.12 5.49
C TRP A 97 -7.74 7.06 6.21
N ILE A 98 -8.31 6.29 7.12
CA ILE A 98 -7.60 5.26 7.91
C ILE A 98 -6.85 4.26 6.99
N PRO A 99 -7.45 3.70 5.91
CA PRO A 99 -6.74 2.79 5.01
C PRO A 99 -5.53 3.42 4.33
N PHE A 100 -5.56 4.72 4.04
CA PHE A 100 -4.43 5.42 3.45
C PHE A 100 -3.25 5.52 4.42
N PHE A 101 -3.48 5.90 5.67
CA PHE A 101 -2.43 5.95 6.68
C PHE A 101 -1.81 4.57 6.93
N TRP A 102 -2.65 3.54 7.02
CA TRP A 102 -2.18 2.17 7.12
C TRP A 102 -1.42 1.74 5.88
N GLY A 103 -1.88 2.13 4.69
CA GLY A 103 -1.24 1.85 3.41
C GLY A 103 0.19 2.41 3.35
N PHE A 104 0.40 3.65 3.75
CA PHE A 104 1.74 4.25 3.79
C PHE A 104 2.71 3.40 4.62
N TRP A 105 2.30 2.90 5.76
CA TRP A 105 3.14 2.08 6.61
C TRP A 105 3.25 0.62 6.09
N GLY A 106 2.15 0.00 5.72
CA GLY A 106 2.11 -1.41 5.34
C GLY A 106 2.78 -1.71 3.99
N PHE A 107 2.83 -0.72 3.07
CA PHE A 107 3.51 -0.88 1.78
C PHE A 107 4.99 -0.54 1.81
N GLN A 108 5.53 0.03 2.88
CA GLN A 108 6.96 0.35 2.98
C GLN A 108 7.88 -0.84 2.67
N PRO A 109 7.64 -2.10 3.13
CA PRO A 109 8.50 -3.22 2.80
C PRO A 109 8.67 -3.45 1.30
N TYR A 110 7.59 -3.21 0.52
CA TYR A 110 7.61 -3.38 -0.94
C TYR A 110 8.32 -2.23 -1.66
N LEU A 111 8.47 -1.08 -1.01
CA LEU A 111 9.06 0.13 -1.56
C LEU A 111 10.45 0.44 -0.97
N ALA A 112 11.00 -0.46 -0.16
CA ALA A 112 12.27 -0.25 0.52
C ALA A 112 13.44 -0.07 -0.45
N LEU A 113 13.49 -0.86 -1.52
CA LEU A 113 14.56 -0.83 -2.53
C LEU A 113 14.25 0.17 -3.66
N PRO A 114 15.25 0.91 -4.18
CA PRO A 114 15.08 1.81 -5.33
C PRO A 114 14.53 1.09 -6.57
N GLN A 115 14.95 -0.15 -6.79
CA GLN A 115 14.51 -0.98 -7.92
C GLN A 115 13.04 -1.37 -7.79
N SER A 116 12.58 -1.71 -6.58
CA SER A 116 11.17 -2.03 -6.33
C SER A 116 10.26 -0.81 -6.53
N ARG A 117 10.72 0.39 -6.15
CA ARG A 117 10.00 1.65 -6.43
C ARG A 117 9.85 1.90 -7.93
N ARG A 118 10.94 1.76 -8.69
CA ARG A 118 10.91 1.91 -10.14
C ARG A 118 9.97 0.90 -10.80
N ARG A 119 10.00 -0.37 -10.39
CA ARG A 119 9.07 -1.39 -10.90
C ARG A 119 7.63 -1.06 -10.58
N SER A 120 7.34 -0.68 -9.34
CA SER A 120 5.97 -0.32 -8.92
C SER A 120 5.41 0.84 -9.74
N SER A 121 6.25 1.85 -10.06
CA SER A 121 5.87 2.95 -10.95
C SER A 121 5.60 2.47 -12.37
N LEU A 122 6.42 1.56 -12.91
CA LEU A 122 6.20 1.00 -14.25
C LEU A 122 4.90 0.18 -14.33
N TRP A 123 4.57 -0.61 -13.29
CA TRP A 123 3.32 -1.34 -13.23
C TRP A 123 2.10 -0.41 -13.20
N LEU A 124 2.19 0.67 -12.43
CA LEU A 124 1.12 1.66 -12.35
C LEU A 124 0.87 2.33 -13.70
N VAL A 125 1.95 2.71 -14.41
CA VAL A 125 1.85 3.32 -15.74
C VAL A 125 1.38 2.32 -16.79
N ALA A 126 1.83 1.05 -16.72
CA ALA A 126 1.40 0.03 -17.67
C ALA A 126 -0.08 -0.35 -17.54
N GLY A 127 -0.69 -0.14 -16.36
CA GLY A 127 -2.11 -0.37 -16.11
C GLY A 127 -3.02 0.78 -16.53
N SER A 128 -2.46 1.98 -16.78
CA SER A 128 -3.21 3.16 -17.21
C SER A 128 -3.44 3.19 -18.71
#